data_6af22bbc23db8f035eaff7234c7f1b7a
#
_entry.id   6af22bbc23db8f035eaff7234c7f1b7a
#
_cell.length_a   1.000
_cell.length_b   1.000
_cell.length_c   1.000
_cell.angle_alpha   90.00
_cell.angle_beta   90.00
_cell.angle_gamma   90.00
#
_symmetry.space_group_name_H-M   'P 1'
#
loop_
_entity.id
_entity.type
_entity.pdbx_description
1 polymer ?
#
loop_
_entity_poly.entity_id
_entity_poly.type
_entity_poly.pdbx_seq_one_letter_code
_entity_poly.pdbx_strand_id
1 'polypeptide(L)'
;ISETILAKDFVVNYWTKSLDTAPRMTHVLYYSKNDIYERVVRGLWLEVGEERPTVTNMLTGGSSSLQAAQNKAQGTTPPQADDTTTPYELLEQHKFFDFDGDGYEEPYIVVVRRDTRKVARIVARFLPSGIKRNEKDEVLNIEAERCFTKYPFIPSPDGGFYDLGFGVLLGPLNESINTLINQLIDAGTMSVTAGGFLSRGIKMRGGNNSFTPNEWKHVDTSGDDLRKGIMPLPVREPSQVLFTLLNLLINYGERTGGAVDILVGEGPGQNTPAETSRTMAEEGKKVFNG
;
A
#
# COMPACT_ATOMS: atom_id res chain seq x y z
N ILE A 1 18.27 16.77 -8.27
CA ILE A 1 17.94 15.68 -7.32
C ILE A 1 16.73 14.97 -7.89
N SER A 2 16.83 13.67 -8.12
CA SER A 2 15.70 12.83 -8.52
C SER A 2 15.00 12.32 -7.27
N GLU A 3 13.66 12.39 -7.25
CA GLU A 3 12.82 11.93 -6.16
C GLU A 3 11.87 10.84 -6.66
N THR A 4 11.65 9.82 -5.84
CA THR A 4 10.71 8.74 -6.17
C THR A 4 9.31 9.13 -5.75
N ILE A 5 8.40 9.23 -6.72
CA ILE A 5 6.99 9.56 -6.48
C ILE A 5 6.18 8.26 -6.44
N LEU A 6 5.43 8.07 -5.38
CA LEU A 6 4.53 6.91 -5.25
C LEU A 6 3.31 7.08 -6.16
N ALA A 7 2.80 5.97 -6.69
CA ALA A 7 1.61 5.99 -7.56
C ALA A 7 0.38 6.64 -6.92
N LYS A 8 0.23 6.59 -5.59
CA LYS A 8 -0.85 7.25 -4.83
C LYS A 8 -0.78 8.78 -4.87
N ASP A 9 0.43 9.33 -5.01
CA ASP A 9 0.70 10.77 -4.99
C ASP A 9 0.88 11.35 -6.41
N PHE A 10 0.69 10.52 -7.44
CA PHE A 10 0.78 10.93 -8.83
C PHE A 10 -0.53 10.62 -9.57
N VAL A 11 -1.21 11.65 -10.03
CA VAL A 11 -2.55 11.54 -10.63
C VAL A 11 -2.55 12.03 -12.07
N VAL A 12 -3.06 11.21 -12.98
CA VAL A 12 -3.25 11.55 -14.40
C VAL A 12 -4.72 11.45 -14.79
N ASN A 13 -5.07 11.98 -15.97
CA ASN A 13 -6.41 11.84 -16.49
C ASN A 13 -6.71 10.37 -16.81
N TYR A 14 -7.95 9.94 -16.64
CA TYR A 14 -8.39 8.56 -16.79
C TYR A 14 -7.97 7.90 -18.12
N TRP A 15 -8.06 8.65 -19.23
CA TRP A 15 -7.72 8.13 -20.56
C TRP A 15 -6.23 8.20 -20.92
N THR A 16 -5.38 8.70 -20.02
CA THR A 16 -3.94 8.81 -20.25
C THR A 16 -3.30 7.44 -20.27
N LYS A 17 -2.53 7.15 -21.31
CA LYS A 17 -1.75 5.89 -21.43
C LYS A 17 -0.26 6.09 -21.20
N SER A 18 0.27 7.27 -21.57
CA SER A 18 1.70 7.60 -21.40
C SER A 18 1.88 9.01 -20.86
N LEU A 19 3.05 9.30 -20.30
CA LEU A 19 3.40 10.63 -19.82
C LEU A 19 3.48 11.65 -20.96
N ASP A 20 3.88 11.21 -22.16
CA ASP A 20 4.06 12.10 -23.31
C ASP A 20 2.72 12.61 -23.87
N THR A 21 1.66 11.83 -23.73
CA THR A 21 0.32 12.17 -24.23
C THR A 21 -0.61 12.66 -23.13
N ALA A 22 -0.11 12.82 -21.90
CA ALA A 22 -0.92 13.24 -20.77
C ALA A 22 -1.30 14.74 -20.88
N PRO A 23 -2.59 15.08 -20.98
CA PRO A 23 -3.02 16.48 -21.00
C PRO A 23 -2.81 17.16 -19.66
N ARG A 24 -2.79 16.40 -18.58
CA ARG A 24 -2.50 16.87 -17.23
C ARG A 24 -1.87 15.76 -16.41
N MET A 25 -0.79 16.10 -15.68
CA MET A 25 -0.17 15.30 -14.65
C MET A 25 -0.19 16.09 -13.35
N THR A 26 -0.55 15.46 -12.25
CA THR A 26 -0.61 16.11 -10.93
C THR A 26 0.22 15.32 -9.94
N HIS A 27 1.20 15.98 -9.34
CA HIS A 27 1.96 15.46 -8.23
C HIS A 27 1.42 16.07 -6.93
N VAL A 28 1.05 15.22 -5.98
CA VAL A 28 0.56 15.63 -4.66
C VAL A 28 1.74 15.82 -3.74
N LEU A 29 1.89 17.03 -3.20
CA LEU A 29 2.99 17.43 -2.34
C LEU A 29 2.47 17.72 -0.93
N TYR A 30 3.25 17.30 0.07
CA TYR A 30 2.95 17.54 1.48
C TYR A 30 4.06 18.40 2.08
N TYR A 31 3.72 19.63 2.48
CA TYR A 31 4.66 20.59 3.02
C TYR A 31 4.26 21.05 4.42
N SER A 32 5.24 21.23 5.29
CA SER A 32 5.05 21.90 6.57
C SER A 32 4.83 23.40 6.39
N LYS A 33 4.35 24.09 7.44
CA LYS A 33 4.21 25.55 7.43
C LYS A 33 5.56 26.23 7.16
N ASN A 34 6.64 25.72 7.72
CA ASN A 34 7.97 26.27 7.54
C ASN A 34 8.49 26.14 6.11
N ASP A 35 8.22 24.99 5.46
CA ASP A 35 8.61 24.79 4.06
C ASP A 35 7.92 25.76 3.10
N ILE A 36 6.64 26.05 3.37
CA ILE A 36 5.89 27.03 2.58
C ILE A 36 6.45 28.44 2.84
N TYR A 37 6.63 28.81 4.12
CA TYR A 37 7.19 30.11 4.51
C TYR A 37 8.54 30.36 3.85
N GLU A 38 9.45 29.40 3.90
CA GLU A 38 10.77 29.50 3.27
C GLU A 38 10.67 29.78 1.76
N ARG A 39 9.76 29.10 1.04
CA ARG A 39 9.56 29.29 -0.39
C ARG A 39 8.94 30.66 -0.72
N VAL A 40 8.05 31.15 0.12
CA VAL A 40 7.47 32.49 -0.01
C VAL A 40 8.50 33.57 0.23
N VAL A 41 9.28 33.47 1.32
CA VAL A 41 10.36 34.44 1.65
C VAL A 41 11.44 34.49 0.57
N ARG A 42 11.77 33.34 -0.03
CA ARG A 42 12.68 33.26 -1.18
C ARG A 42 12.10 33.80 -2.48
N GLY A 43 10.85 34.23 -2.50
CA GLY A 43 10.18 34.74 -3.68
C GLY A 43 9.88 33.65 -4.74
N LEU A 44 9.94 32.37 -4.37
CA LEU A 44 9.65 31.26 -5.27
C LEU A 44 8.15 30.99 -5.40
N TRP A 45 7.40 31.32 -4.34
CA TRP A 45 5.97 31.10 -4.25
C TRP A 45 5.22 32.36 -3.85
N LEU A 46 3.98 32.48 -4.28
CA LEU A 46 3.03 33.47 -3.82
C LEU A 46 2.50 33.08 -2.44
N GLU A 47 2.00 34.03 -1.68
CA GLU A 47 1.40 33.80 -0.39
C GLU A 47 0.07 33.04 -0.50
N VAL A 48 0.01 31.84 0.05
CA VAL A 48 -1.15 30.94 -0.06
C VAL A 48 -2.10 30.99 1.14
N GLY A 49 -1.87 31.92 2.08
CA GLY A 49 -2.64 32.09 3.30
C GLY A 49 -2.16 31.19 4.45
N GLU A 50 -2.33 31.70 5.67
CA GLU A 50 -1.87 31.05 6.91
C GLU A 50 -2.93 30.12 7.54
N GLU A 51 -4.11 30.00 6.96
CA GLU A 51 -5.18 29.16 7.47
C GLU A 51 -4.71 27.72 7.62
N ARG A 52 -5.00 27.12 8.79
CA ARG A 52 -4.64 25.72 9.05
C ARG A 52 -5.29 24.81 8.00
N PRO A 53 -4.59 23.74 7.54
CA PRO A 53 -5.20 22.78 6.64
C PRO A 53 -6.37 22.12 7.34
N THR A 54 -7.51 22.12 6.68
CA THR A 54 -8.71 21.47 7.20
C THR A 54 -8.62 19.99 6.92
N VAL A 55 -8.40 19.16 7.95
CA VAL A 55 -8.28 17.69 7.86
C VAL A 55 -9.50 17.06 7.17
N THR A 56 -10.67 17.68 7.30
CA THR A 56 -11.90 17.24 6.65
C THR A 56 -11.75 17.13 5.12
N ASN A 57 -10.97 18.00 4.51
CA ASN A 57 -10.73 17.96 3.06
C ASN A 57 -9.70 16.91 2.64
N MET A 58 -8.78 16.53 3.52
CA MET A 58 -7.86 15.40 3.27
C MET A 58 -8.58 14.05 3.33
N LEU A 59 -9.55 13.91 4.24
CA LEU A 59 -10.29 12.67 4.44
C LEU A 59 -11.43 12.47 3.42
N THR A 60 -12.01 13.56 2.90
CA THR A 60 -13.11 13.48 1.91
C THR A 60 -12.65 13.40 0.47
N GLY A 61 -11.38 13.61 0.20
CA GLY A 61 -10.79 13.61 -1.13
C GLY A 61 -10.28 12.25 -1.59
N GLY A 62 -11.13 11.23 -1.74
CA GLY A 62 -10.85 10.06 -2.58
C GLY A 62 -9.73 9.08 -2.17
N SER A 63 -8.77 9.49 -1.33
CA SER A 63 -7.74 8.60 -0.77
C SER A 63 -8.27 7.75 0.39
N SER A 64 -9.46 8.03 0.84
CA SER A 64 -10.01 7.56 2.11
C SER A 64 -10.19 6.04 2.19
N SER A 65 -10.56 5.35 1.11
CA SER A 65 -10.82 3.91 1.19
C SER A 65 -9.54 3.08 1.24
N LEU A 66 -8.55 3.41 0.42
CA LEU A 66 -7.23 2.73 0.44
C LEU A 66 -6.46 3.07 1.71
N GLN A 67 -6.44 4.34 2.10
CA GLN A 67 -5.75 4.77 3.31
C GLN A 67 -6.44 4.25 4.58
N ALA A 68 -7.78 4.23 4.62
CA ALA A 68 -8.53 3.61 5.70
C ALA A 68 -8.27 2.10 5.78
N ALA A 69 -8.19 1.40 4.65
CA ALA A 69 -7.84 -0.01 4.60
C ALA A 69 -6.39 -0.25 5.07
N GLN A 70 -5.45 0.58 4.67
CA GLN A 70 -4.05 0.53 5.13
C GLN A 70 -3.95 0.79 6.63
N ASN A 71 -4.58 1.86 7.13
CA ASN A 71 -4.58 2.18 8.56
C ASN A 71 -5.19 1.05 9.39
N LYS A 72 -6.29 0.47 8.91
CA LYS A 72 -6.91 -0.69 9.56
C LYS A 72 -5.99 -1.92 9.56
N ALA A 73 -5.31 -2.19 8.46
CA ALA A 73 -4.36 -3.30 8.36
C ALA A 73 -3.12 -3.09 9.26
N GLN A 74 -2.68 -1.85 9.42
CA GLN A 74 -1.55 -1.47 10.27
C GLN A 74 -1.93 -1.23 11.73
N GLY A 75 -3.23 -1.22 12.07
CA GLY A 75 -3.72 -0.91 13.42
C GLY A 75 -3.47 0.55 13.82
N THR A 76 -3.26 1.44 12.84
CA THR A 76 -3.03 2.87 13.09
C THR A 76 -4.34 3.65 13.10
N THR A 77 -4.45 4.60 14.05
CA THR A 77 -5.59 5.51 14.11
C THR A 77 -5.35 6.68 13.15
N PRO A 78 -6.34 7.08 12.34
CA PRO A 78 -6.19 8.26 11.50
C PRO A 78 -5.95 9.52 12.37
N PRO A 79 -5.17 10.50 11.86
CA PRO A 79 -4.90 11.73 12.59
C PRO A 79 -6.20 12.49 12.91
N GLN A 80 -6.26 13.09 14.10
CA GLN A 80 -7.40 13.90 14.52
C GLN A 80 -7.41 15.26 13.80
N ALA A 81 -8.61 15.86 13.68
CA ALA A 81 -8.82 17.12 12.97
C ALA A 81 -8.03 18.33 13.52
N ASP A 82 -7.59 18.26 14.78
CA ASP A 82 -6.90 19.36 15.49
C ASP A 82 -5.38 19.16 15.58
N ASP A 83 -4.79 18.24 14.82
CA ASP A 83 -3.34 18.03 14.83
C ASP A 83 -2.63 19.22 14.18
N THR A 84 -1.79 19.91 14.98
CA THR A 84 -1.00 21.06 14.54
C THR A 84 0.13 20.68 13.58
N THR A 85 0.44 19.40 13.50
CA THR A 85 1.49 18.84 12.64
C THR A 85 0.98 18.43 11.26
N THR A 86 -0.32 18.56 10.99
CA THR A 86 -0.92 18.22 9.70
C THR A 86 -0.26 19.03 8.58
N PRO A 87 0.33 18.35 7.56
CA PRO A 87 0.97 19.04 6.45
C PRO A 87 -0.05 19.70 5.53
N TYR A 88 0.38 20.75 4.85
CA TYR A 88 -0.37 21.36 3.77
C TYR A 88 -0.28 20.50 2.52
N GLU A 89 -1.43 20.20 1.93
CA GLU A 89 -1.50 19.47 0.68
C GLU A 89 -1.51 20.45 -0.50
N LEU A 90 -0.51 20.33 -1.36
CA LEU A 90 -0.38 21.12 -2.58
C LEU A 90 -0.43 20.20 -3.79
N LEU A 91 -1.01 20.70 -4.86
CA LEU A 91 -1.13 20.01 -6.13
C LEU A 91 -0.21 20.70 -7.14
N GLU A 92 0.89 20.07 -7.49
CA GLU A 92 1.74 20.49 -8.60
C GLU A 92 1.18 19.89 -9.89
N GLN A 93 0.57 20.73 -10.70
CA GLN A 93 -0.07 20.33 -11.94
C GLN A 93 0.77 20.73 -13.14
N HIS A 94 1.20 19.75 -13.90
CA HIS A 94 1.77 19.92 -15.23
C HIS A 94 0.63 19.84 -16.23
N LYS A 95 0.27 20.98 -16.80
CA LYS A 95 -0.91 21.13 -17.65
C LYS A 95 -0.62 22.08 -18.80
N PHE A 96 -1.36 21.92 -19.88
CA PHE A 96 -1.42 22.90 -20.98
C PHE A 96 -2.50 23.94 -20.68
N PHE A 97 -2.21 25.20 -20.95
CA PHE A 97 -3.09 26.33 -20.64
C PHE A 97 -2.87 27.47 -21.62
N ASP A 98 -3.95 28.00 -22.16
CA ASP A 98 -3.95 29.19 -22.99
C ASP A 98 -4.14 30.43 -22.09
N PHE A 99 -3.05 31.17 -21.81
CA PHE A 99 -3.09 32.37 -20.96
C PHE A 99 -3.33 33.66 -21.71
N ASP A 100 -2.90 33.74 -22.95
CA ASP A 100 -3.00 34.96 -23.78
C ASP A 100 -4.25 34.96 -24.65
N GLY A 101 -4.95 33.84 -24.75
CA GLY A 101 -6.20 33.69 -25.47
C GLY A 101 -6.01 33.63 -26.99
N ASP A 102 -4.84 33.22 -27.46
CA ASP A 102 -4.52 33.06 -28.86
C ASP A 102 -5.07 31.77 -29.48
N GLY A 103 -5.59 30.86 -28.65
CA GLY A 103 -6.13 29.54 -29.02
C GLY A 103 -5.10 28.40 -28.97
N TYR A 104 -3.85 28.68 -28.63
CA TYR A 104 -2.83 27.68 -28.41
C TYR A 104 -2.58 27.50 -26.90
N GLU A 105 -2.60 26.24 -26.43
CA GLU A 105 -2.33 25.90 -25.00
C GLU A 105 -0.84 25.65 -24.79
N GLU A 106 -0.15 26.50 -24.03
CA GLU A 106 1.25 26.30 -23.67
C GLU A 106 1.39 25.41 -22.43
N PRO A 107 2.54 24.68 -22.32
CA PRO A 107 2.81 23.85 -21.16
C PRO A 107 3.26 24.66 -19.94
N TYR A 108 2.53 24.54 -18.83
CA TYR A 108 2.83 25.19 -17.55
C TYR A 108 2.90 24.20 -16.39
N ILE A 109 3.62 24.59 -15.34
CA ILE A 109 3.59 23.98 -14.01
C ILE A 109 2.86 24.95 -13.08
N VAL A 110 1.73 24.50 -12.55
CA VAL A 110 0.90 25.29 -11.63
C VAL A 110 0.84 24.59 -10.30
N VAL A 111 1.28 25.25 -9.22
CA VAL A 111 1.17 24.74 -7.86
C VAL A 111 0.00 25.41 -7.17
N VAL A 112 -0.95 24.60 -6.69
CA VAL A 112 -2.19 25.07 -6.07
C VAL A 112 -2.35 24.43 -4.70
N ARG A 113 -2.68 25.19 -3.69
CA ARG A 113 -3.08 24.67 -2.39
C ARG A 113 -4.48 24.05 -2.50
N ARG A 114 -4.61 22.77 -2.11
CA ARG A 114 -5.82 21.96 -2.36
C ARG A 114 -7.06 22.49 -1.65
N ASP A 115 -6.93 22.86 -0.37
CA ASP A 115 -8.05 23.29 0.46
C ASP A 115 -8.60 24.67 0.08
N THR A 116 -7.73 25.67 -0.07
CA THR A 116 -8.10 27.07 -0.38
C THR A 116 -8.17 27.35 -1.87
N ARG A 117 -7.64 26.45 -2.72
CA ARG A 117 -7.49 26.61 -4.18
C ARG A 117 -6.67 27.86 -4.58
N LYS A 118 -5.88 28.39 -3.63
CA LYS A 118 -4.97 29.50 -3.93
C LYS A 118 -3.77 29.00 -4.73
N VAL A 119 -3.40 29.74 -5.75
CA VAL A 119 -2.25 29.44 -6.59
C VAL A 119 -0.99 29.91 -5.88
N ALA A 120 -0.06 29.00 -5.66
CA ALA A 120 1.24 29.26 -5.04
C ALA A 120 2.30 29.63 -6.07
N ARG A 121 2.25 29.03 -7.27
CA ARG A 121 3.26 29.23 -8.32
C ARG A 121 2.69 28.91 -9.70
N ILE A 122 3.15 29.67 -10.71
CA ILE A 122 2.96 29.35 -12.12
C ILE A 122 4.31 29.52 -12.80
N VAL A 123 4.76 28.51 -13.55
CA VAL A 123 6.04 28.53 -14.28
C VAL A 123 5.85 27.85 -15.63
N ALA A 124 6.46 28.41 -16.68
CA ALA A 124 6.53 27.78 -17.98
C ALA A 124 7.31 26.45 -17.90
N ARG A 125 6.82 25.41 -18.55
CA ARG A 125 7.44 24.09 -18.65
C ARG A 125 8.09 23.89 -20.03
N PHE A 126 8.69 24.90 -20.56
CA PHE A 126 9.40 24.86 -21.83
C PHE A 126 10.58 25.82 -21.82
N LEU A 127 11.57 25.50 -22.62
CA LEU A 127 12.70 26.39 -22.88
C LEU A 127 12.41 27.25 -24.13
N PRO A 128 12.96 28.47 -24.23
CA PRO A 128 12.83 29.30 -25.42
C PRO A 128 13.27 28.60 -26.72
N SER A 129 14.24 27.68 -26.61
CA SER A 129 14.72 26.85 -27.72
C SER A 129 13.72 25.78 -28.19
N GLY A 130 12.74 25.43 -27.34
CA GLY A 130 11.69 24.46 -27.66
C GLY A 130 10.52 25.05 -28.45
N ILE A 131 10.47 26.37 -28.64
CA ILE A 131 9.42 27.05 -29.41
C ILE A 131 9.74 26.94 -30.89
N LYS A 132 8.93 26.18 -31.62
CA LYS A 132 9.01 26.05 -33.08
C LYS A 132 8.04 27.04 -33.74
N ARG A 133 8.55 27.87 -34.63
CA ARG A 133 7.78 28.87 -35.36
C ARG A 133 7.79 28.58 -36.86
N ASN A 134 6.77 29.02 -37.56
CA ASN A 134 6.71 28.96 -39.00
C ASN A 134 7.43 30.19 -39.64
N GLU A 135 7.48 30.23 -40.97
CA GLU A 135 8.07 31.35 -41.72
C GLU A 135 7.37 32.70 -41.47
N LYS A 136 6.17 32.70 -40.93
CA LYS A 136 5.38 33.89 -40.58
C LYS A 136 5.50 34.28 -39.10
N ASP A 137 6.43 33.64 -38.36
CA ASP A 137 6.65 33.85 -36.92
C ASP A 137 5.49 33.42 -36.00
N GLU A 138 4.53 32.64 -36.53
CA GLU A 138 3.45 32.04 -35.71
C GLU A 138 3.96 30.79 -35.02
N VAL A 139 3.50 30.53 -33.78
CA VAL A 139 3.87 29.35 -32.99
C VAL A 139 3.26 28.11 -33.62
N LEU A 140 4.08 27.17 -34.06
CA LEU A 140 3.66 25.86 -34.56
C LEU A 140 3.55 24.81 -33.46
N ASN A 141 4.51 24.81 -32.58
CA ASN A 141 4.58 23.82 -31.49
C ASN A 141 5.53 24.31 -30.40
N ILE A 142 5.18 24.03 -29.14
CA ILE A 142 6.04 24.27 -27.99
C ILE A 142 6.35 22.92 -27.35
N GLU A 143 7.63 22.56 -27.37
CA GLU A 143 8.10 21.31 -26.79
C GLU A 143 8.18 21.42 -25.26
N ALA A 144 7.34 20.65 -24.57
CA ALA A 144 7.28 20.64 -23.11
C ALA A 144 8.48 19.87 -22.52
N GLU A 145 9.09 20.41 -21.45
CA GLU A 145 10.12 19.69 -20.70
C GLU A 145 9.54 18.45 -20.01
N ARG A 146 10.32 17.36 -20.05
CA ARG A 146 9.98 16.11 -19.36
C ARG A 146 10.50 16.16 -17.94
N CYS A 147 9.60 16.22 -16.96
CA CYS A 147 9.94 16.26 -15.54
C CYS A 147 9.79 14.90 -14.86
N PHE A 148 9.06 13.96 -15.46
CA PHE A 148 8.74 12.68 -14.87
C PHE A 148 9.19 11.52 -15.77
N THR A 149 9.65 10.44 -15.13
CA THR A 149 9.96 9.16 -15.78
C THR A 149 9.18 8.06 -15.07
N LYS A 150 8.47 7.25 -15.86
CA LYS A 150 7.70 6.12 -15.35
C LYS A 150 8.57 4.86 -15.35
N TYR A 151 8.56 4.13 -14.24
CA TYR A 151 9.20 2.83 -14.10
C TYR A 151 8.09 1.76 -13.91
N PRO A 152 7.70 1.06 -14.99
CA PRO A 152 6.68 0.00 -14.89
C PRO A 152 7.29 -1.25 -14.25
N PHE A 153 6.49 -1.98 -13.47
CA PHE A 153 6.84 -3.34 -13.03
C PHE A 153 6.19 -4.37 -13.97
N ILE A 154 4.86 -4.44 -13.96
CA ILE A 154 4.11 -5.25 -14.93
C ILE A 154 3.13 -4.33 -15.62
N PRO A 155 3.22 -4.15 -16.95
CA PRO A 155 2.28 -3.32 -17.68
C PRO A 155 0.83 -3.75 -17.43
N SER A 156 -0.06 -2.78 -17.27
CA SER A 156 -1.47 -3.06 -17.09
C SER A 156 -2.07 -3.74 -18.33
N PRO A 157 -2.79 -4.87 -18.21
CA PRO A 157 -3.35 -5.59 -19.34
C PRO A 157 -4.44 -4.82 -20.10
N ASP A 158 -5.07 -3.83 -19.46
CA ASP A 158 -6.06 -2.92 -20.07
C ASP A 158 -5.41 -1.71 -20.77
N GLY A 159 -4.08 -1.61 -20.75
CA GLY A 159 -3.32 -0.49 -21.30
C GLY A 159 -3.51 0.81 -20.53
N GLY A 160 -3.95 0.74 -19.28
CA GLY A 160 -4.07 1.87 -18.37
C GLY A 160 -2.70 2.45 -17.99
N PHE A 161 -2.71 3.66 -17.43
CA PHE A 161 -1.47 4.33 -17.01
C PHE A 161 -0.80 3.65 -15.81
N TYR A 162 -1.59 3.19 -14.83
CA TYR A 162 -1.06 2.56 -13.62
C TYR A 162 -0.85 1.07 -13.86
N ASP A 163 0.38 0.64 -13.65
CA ASP A 163 0.78 -0.74 -13.84
C ASP A 163 0.49 -1.59 -12.61
N LEU A 164 0.56 -2.91 -12.78
CA LEU A 164 0.34 -3.86 -11.70
C LEU A 164 1.60 -3.97 -10.84
N GLY A 165 1.42 -3.91 -9.53
CA GLY A 165 2.47 -4.14 -8.54
C GLY A 165 2.35 -5.51 -7.89
N PHE A 166 3.35 -5.88 -7.09
CA PHE A 166 3.37 -7.13 -6.31
C PHE A 166 2.12 -7.34 -5.45
N GLY A 167 1.53 -6.27 -4.92
CA GLY A 167 0.34 -6.38 -4.09
C GLY A 167 -0.85 -7.03 -4.78
N VAL A 168 -1.00 -6.84 -6.09
CA VAL A 168 -2.06 -7.48 -6.89
C VAL A 168 -1.76 -8.96 -7.11
N LEU A 169 -0.50 -9.32 -7.31
CA LEU A 169 -0.07 -10.70 -7.56
C LEU A 169 -0.08 -11.54 -6.28
N LEU A 170 0.50 -11.01 -5.21
CA LEU A 170 0.70 -11.74 -3.96
C LEU A 170 -0.46 -11.60 -2.99
N GLY A 171 -1.34 -10.61 -3.16
CA GLY A 171 -2.48 -10.33 -2.27
C GLY A 171 -3.36 -11.56 -2.04
N PRO A 172 -3.89 -12.20 -3.08
CA PRO A 172 -4.74 -13.38 -2.94
C PRO A 172 -4.05 -14.57 -2.27
N LEU A 173 -2.74 -14.77 -2.55
CA LEU A 173 -1.93 -15.79 -1.89
C LEU A 173 -1.75 -15.50 -0.40
N ASN A 174 -1.42 -14.25 -0.07
CA ASN A 174 -1.25 -13.82 1.32
C ASN A 174 -2.55 -13.97 2.13
N GLU A 175 -3.69 -13.62 1.54
CA GLU A 175 -5.01 -13.80 2.17
C GLU A 175 -5.31 -15.29 2.44
N SER A 176 -5.01 -16.15 1.47
CA SER A 176 -5.16 -17.61 1.61
C SER A 176 -4.25 -18.18 2.68
N ILE A 177 -2.98 -17.77 2.73
CA ILE A 177 -2.01 -18.16 3.76
C ILE A 177 -2.48 -17.73 5.14
N ASN A 178 -2.90 -16.48 5.31
CA ASN A 178 -3.41 -15.97 6.59
C ASN A 178 -4.64 -16.74 7.06
N THR A 179 -5.55 -17.08 6.15
CA THR A 179 -6.73 -17.87 6.46
C THR A 179 -6.34 -19.27 6.95
N LEU A 180 -5.41 -19.93 6.27
CA LEU A 180 -4.92 -21.26 6.67
C LEU A 180 -4.20 -21.22 8.02
N ILE A 181 -3.37 -20.22 8.27
CA ILE A 181 -2.67 -20.04 9.55
C ILE A 181 -3.70 -19.86 10.68
N ASN A 182 -4.71 -19.01 10.48
CA ASN A 182 -5.76 -18.81 11.48
C ASN A 182 -6.53 -20.11 11.75
N GLN A 183 -6.89 -20.87 10.71
CA GLN A 183 -7.54 -22.17 10.88
C GLN A 183 -6.68 -23.19 11.65
N LEU A 184 -5.35 -23.20 11.40
CA LEU A 184 -4.42 -24.05 12.12
C LEU A 184 -4.29 -23.65 13.58
N ILE A 185 -4.24 -22.34 13.88
CA ILE A 185 -4.20 -21.81 15.24
C ILE A 185 -5.50 -22.16 15.98
N ASP A 186 -6.65 -21.94 15.36
CA ASP A 186 -7.96 -22.25 15.95
C ASP A 186 -8.10 -23.75 16.22
N ALA A 187 -7.74 -24.60 15.26
CA ALA A 187 -7.78 -26.05 15.43
C ALA A 187 -6.80 -26.51 16.53
N GLY A 188 -5.60 -25.94 16.58
CA GLY A 188 -4.62 -26.19 17.65
C GLY A 188 -5.16 -25.76 19.00
N THR A 189 -5.75 -24.60 19.10
CA THR A 189 -6.36 -24.09 20.34
C THR A 189 -7.50 -25.01 20.81
N MET A 190 -8.38 -25.40 19.88
CA MET A 190 -9.46 -26.34 20.20
C MET A 190 -8.97 -27.70 20.61
N SER A 191 -7.88 -28.21 20.04
CA SER A 191 -7.32 -29.51 20.40
C SER A 191 -6.68 -29.53 21.78
N VAL A 192 -6.13 -28.41 22.23
CA VAL A 192 -5.51 -28.26 23.57
C VAL A 192 -6.52 -27.86 24.63
N THR A 193 -7.61 -27.19 24.25
CA THR A 193 -8.63 -26.77 25.22
C THR A 193 -9.56 -27.91 25.53
N ALA A 194 -9.49 -28.41 26.75
CA ALA A 194 -10.39 -29.45 27.24
C ALA A 194 -11.80 -28.86 27.43
N GLY A 195 -12.69 -29.17 26.48
CA GLY A 195 -14.11 -28.82 26.54
C GLY A 195 -14.97 -30.05 26.32
N GLY A 196 -16.25 -29.99 26.70
CA GLY A 196 -17.17 -31.12 26.51
C GLY A 196 -18.59 -30.82 26.96
N PHE A 197 -19.44 -31.83 26.85
CA PHE A 197 -20.81 -31.78 27.30
C PHE A 197 -20.94 -32.41 28.70
N LEU A 198 -21.62 -31.71 29.58
CA LEU A 198 -21.92 -32.18 30.92
C LEU A 198 -23.41 -32.54 31.05
N SER A 199 -23.72 -33.73 31.54
CA SER A 199 -25.11 -34.11 31.83
C SER A 199 -25.69 -33.25 32.96
N ARG A 200 -26.98 -32.91 32.87
CA ARG A 200 -27.69 -32.14 33.91
C ARG A 200 -27.63 -32.75 35.34
N GLY A 201 -27.37 -34.03 35.43
CA GLY A 201 -27.24 -34.72 36.73
C GLY A 201 -25.94 -34.48 37.46
N ILE A 202 -24.94 -33.90 36.83
CA ILE A 202 -23.61 -33.66 37.38
C ILE A 202 -23.50 -32.21 37.86
N LYS A 203 -23.35 -32.02 39.16
CA LYS A 203 -23.12 -30.71 39.77
C LYS A 203 -21.68 -30.58 40.23
N MET A 204 -20.97 -29.60 39.71
CA MET A 204 -19.64 -29.23 40.22
C MET A 204 -19.78 -28.34 41.45
N ARG A 205 -19.12 -28.69 42.51
CA ARG A 205 -19.09 -27.91 43.75
C ARG A 205 -18.28 -26.63 43.51
N GLY A 206 -18.94 -25.45 43.51
CA GLY A 206 -18.30 -24.17 43.21
C GLY A 206 -18.86 -23.43 42.02
N GLY A 207 -19.78 -24.02 41.26
CA GLY A 207 -20.56 -23.31 40.21
C GLY A 207 -19.79 -22.89 38.94
N ASN A 208 -18.48 -23.06 38.91
CA ASN A 208 -17.64 -22.72 37.75
C ASN A 208 -17.18 -24.00 37.02
N ASN A 209 -17.53 -24.10 35.73
CA ASN A 209 -17.23 -25.25 34.88
C ASN A 209 -15.87 -25.13 34.18
N SER A 210 -15.13 -24.04 34.37
CA SER A 210 -13.80 -23.88 33.80
C SER A 210 -12.74 -24.51 34.74
N PHE A 211 -11.72 -25.11 34.14
CA PHE A 211 -10.57 -25.70 34.84
C PHE A 211 -9.33 -24.84 34.64
N THR A 212 -8.61 -24.56 35.70
CA THR A 212 -7.26 -24.05 35.63
C THR A 212 -6.26 -25.21 35.62
N PRO A 213 -5.06 -25.06 35.05
CA PRO A 213 -4.04 -26.12 35.08
C PRO A 213 -3.78 -26.59 36.48
N ASN A 214 -3.77 -27.92 36.69
CA ASN A 214 -3.58 -28.61 37.97
C ASN A 214 -4.69 -28.43 39.01
N GLU A 215 -5.90 -28.03 38.63
CA GLU A 215 -7.03 -27.89 39.50
C GLU A 215 -7.82 -29.21 39.64
N TRP A 216 -8.10 -29.63 40.89
CA TRP A 216 -8.94 -30.78 41.21
C TRP A 216 -10.30 -30.31 41.72
N LYS A 217 -11.39 -30.67 41.04
CA LYS A 217 -12.74 -30.31 41.44
C LYS A 217 -13.52 -31.50 41.97
N HIS A 218 -14.21 -31.29 43.10
CA HIS A 218 -15.15 -32.25 43.63
C HIS A 218 -16.46 -32.22 42.82
N VAL A 219 -16.94 -33.41 42.46
CA VAL A 219 -18.15 -33.56 41.65
C VAL A 219 -19.16 -34.39 42.43
N ASP A 220 -20.35 -33.86 42.63
CA ASP A 220 -21.46 -34.59 43.26
C ASP A 220 -22.24 -35.32 42.15
N THR A 221 -22.18 -36.64 42.13
CA THR A 221 -22.99 -37.46 41.22
C THR A 221 -23.94 -38.31 42.03
N SER A 222 -25.21 -38.34 41.63
CA SER A 222 -26.18 -39.31 42.16
C SER A 222 -26.00 -40.64 41.41
N GLY A 223 -24.99 -41.42 41.83
CA GLY A 223 -24.82 -42.85 41.59
C GLY A 223 -24.94 -43.30 40.16
N ASP A 224 -24.15 -43.10 39.29
CA ASP A 224 -23.78 -43.93 38.14
C ASP A 224 -22.60 -43.27 37.39
N ASP A 225 -21.83 -44.12 36.74
CA ASP A 225 -20.57 -43.86 36.10
C ASP A 225 -20.37 -42.40 35.58
N LEU A 226 -19.49 -41.64 36.21
CA LEU A 226 -19.09 -40.29 35.84
C LEU A 226 -18.76 -40.20 34.32
N ARG A 227 -18.26 -41.29 33.75
CA ARG A 227 -17.93 -41.40 32.31
C ARG A 227 -19.15 -41.32 31.40
N LYS A 228 -20.33 -41.68 31.86
CA LYS A 228 -21.59 -41.58 31.06
C LYS A 228 -22.15 -40.17 31.07
N GLY A 229 -21.77 -39.36 32.04
CA GLY A 229 -22.27 -38.00 32.19
C GLY A 229 -21.36 -36.92 31.61
N ILE A 230 -20.12 -37.25 31.23
CA ILE A 230 -19.13 -36.32 30.65
C ILE A 230 -18.74 -36.84 29.29
N MET A 231 -19.11 -36.07 28.25
CA MET A 231 -18.71 -36.33 26.86
C MET A 231 -17.71 -35.30 26.42
N PRO A 232 -16.43 -35.63 26.26
CA PRO A 232 -15.46 -34.66 25.73
C PRO A 232 -15.87 -34.25 24.32
N LEU A 233 -15.61 -33.01 23.97
CA LEU A 233 -15.85 -32.48 22.62
C LEU A 233 -14.97 -33.30 21.65
N PRO A 234 -15.56 -33.91 20.59
CA PRO A 234 -14.77 -34.64 19.60
C PRO A 234 -14.01 -33.66 18.71
N VAL A 235 -12.93 -33.11 19.19
CA VAL A 235 -12.05 -32.20 18.43
C VAL A 235 -11.12 -33.07 17.57
N ARG A 236 -11.10 -32.80 16.28
CA ARG A 236 -10.12 -33.42 15.38
C ARG A 236 -8.85 -32.62 15.37
N GLU A 237 -7.73 -33.33 15.39
CA GLU A 237 -6.41 -32.68 15.19
C GLU A 237 -6.33 -31.98 13.85
N PRO A 238 -5.52 -30.89 13.73
CA PRO A 238 -5.28 -30.21 12.46
C PRO A 238 -4.81 -31.20 11.39
N SER A 239 -5.45 -31.16 10.23
CA SER A 239 -5.11 -32.07 9.14
C SER A 239 -3.71 -31.78 8.59
N GLN A 240 -2.91 -32.84 8.40
CA GLN A 240 -1.59 -32.76 7.75
C GLN A 240 -1.68 -32.13 6.34
N VAL A 241 -2.83 -32.27 5.68
CA VAL A 241 -3.09 -31.65 4.37
C VAL A 241 -3.01 -30.12 4.44
N LEU A 242 -3.45 -29.50 5.54
CA LEU A 242 -3.38 -28.04 5.70
C LEU A 242 -1.92 -27.55 5.77
N PHE A 243 -1.04 -28.29 6.43
CA PHE A 243 0.40 -27.96 6.48
C PHE A 243 1.05 -28.12 5.11
N THR A 244 0.68 -29.16 4.36
CA THR A 244 1.18 -29.35 2.99
C THR A 244 0.71 -28.24 2.06
N LEU A 245 -0.56 -27.83 2.17
CA LEU A 245 -1.12 -26.73 1.40
C LEU A 245 -0.46 -25.40 1.75
N LEU A 246 -0.22 -25.15 3.04
CA LEU A 246 0.50 -23.94 3.50
C LEU A 246 1.89 -23.85 2.87
N ASN A 247 2.66 -24.92 2.92
CA ASN A 247 3.99 -24.97 2.30
C ASN A 247 3.93 -24.79 0.78
N LEU A 248 2.93 -25.37 0.12
CA LEU A 248 2.72 -25.18 -1.31
C LEU A 248 2.44 -23.70 -1.65
N LEU A 249 1.58 -23.03 -0.89
CA LEU A 249 1.28 -21.60 -1.12
C LEU A 249 2.48 -20.70 -0.84
N ILE A 250 3.28 -21.00 0.18
CA ILE A 250 4.52 -20.27 0.46
C ILE A 250 5.47 -20.39 -0.75
N ASN A 251 5.73 -21.61 -1.22
CA ASN A 251 6.57 -21.85 -2.40
C ASN A 251 6.05 -21.16 -3.66
N TYR A 252 4.72 -21.08 -3.84
CA TYR A 252 4.11 -20.32 -4.93
C TYR A 252 4.37 -18.82 -4.78
N GLY A 253 4.25 -18.30 -3.55
CA GLY A 253 4.55 -16.90 -3.23
C GLY A 253 5.99 -16.54 -3.56
N GLU A 254 6.94 -17.35 -3.15
CA GLU A 254 8.38 -17.17 -3.41
C GLU A 254 8.67 -17.17 -4.92
N ARG A 255 8.13 -18.11 -5.66
CA ARG A 255 8.30 -18.18 -7.13
C ARG A 255 7.67 -16.99 -7.83
N THR A 256 6.46 -16.60 -7.44
CA THR A 256 5.75 -15.45 -8.03
C THR A 256 6.44 -14.13 -7.68
N GLY A 257 6.99 -14.02 -6.47
CA GLY A 257 7.76 -12.87 -6.02
C GLY A 257 9.15 -12.76 -6.64
N GLY A 258 9.62 -13.81 -7.35
CA GLY A 258 10.98 -13.83 -7.89
C GLY A 258 12.05 -13.76 -6.79
N ALA A 259 11.71 -14.16 -5.57
CA ALA A 259 12.65 -14.19 -4.46
C ALA A 259 13.72 -15.26 -4.76
N VAL A 260 14.92 -14.79 -5.00
CA VAL A 260 16.09 -15.65 -5.13
C VAL A 260 16.85 -15.58 -3.82
N ASP A 261 17.09 -16.72 -3.20
CA ASP A 261 17.72 -16.85 -1.88
C ASP A 261 18.99 -16.03 -1.71
N ILE A 262 19.78 -15.94 -2.79
CA ILE A 262 21.00 -15.11 -2.86
C ILE A 262 20.72 -13.61 -2.71
N LEU A 263 19.56 -13.10 -3.19
CA LEU A 263 19.18 -11.68 -3.05
C LEU A 263 18.66 -11.36 -1.65
N VAL A 264 18.14 -12.35 -0.95
CA VAL A 264 17.65 -12.23 0.42
C VAL A 264 18.76 -12.40 1.46
N GLY A 265 19.99 -12.77 1.01
CA GLY A 265 21.16 -12.92 1.87
C GLY A 265 21.37 -14.34 2.40
N GLU A 266 20.63 -15.33 1.92
CA GLU A 266 20.94 -16.72 2.14
C GLU A 266 22.15 -17.09 1.27
N GLY A 267 23.30 -17.31 1.92
CA GLY A 267 24.54 -17.63 1.24
C GLY A 267 24.45 -18.95 0.48
N PRO A 268 25.04 -19.04 -0.70
CA PRO A 268 25.17 -20.31 -1.40
C PRO A 268 25.93 -21.32 -0.50
N GLY A 269 25.53 -22.58 -0.55
CA GLY A 269 26.13 -23.64 0.26
C GLY A 269 27.67 -23.66 0.23
N GLN A 270 28.27 -24.19 1.28
CA GLN A 270 29.67 -24.08 1.68
C GLN A 270 30.75 -24.38 0.61
N ASN A 271 30.40 -24.84 -0.59
CA ASN A 271 31.32 -25.19 -1.69
C ASN A 271 30.90 -24.62 -3.07
N THR A 272 30.08 -23.58 -3.09
CA THR A 272 29.66 -22.98 -4.39
C THR A 272 30.74 -22.01 -4.87
N PRO A 273 31.23 -22.14 -6.09
CA PRO A 273 32.21 -21.20 -6.67
C PRO A 273 31.63 -19.79 -6.71
N ALA A 274 32.45 -18.78 -6.42
CA ALA A 274 32.02 -17.37 -6.38
C ALA A 274 31.42 -16.90 -7.70
N GLU A 275 31.88 -17.46 -8.83
CA GLU A 275 31.36 -17.15 -10.16
C GLU A 275 29.94 -17.68 -10.36
N THR A 276 29.64 -18.88 -9.87
CA THR A 276 28.26 -19.43 -9.91
C THR A 276 27.31 -18.60 -9.07
N SER A 277 27.73 -18.17 -7.89
CA SER A 277 26.93 -17.29 -7.02
C SER A 277 26.65 -15.94 -7.66
N ARG A 278 27.63 -15.38 -8.37
CA ARG A 278 27.50 -14.12 -9.11
C ARG A 278 26.52 -14.27 -10.29
N THR A 279 26.66 -15.36 -11.06
CA THR A 279 25.75 -15.63 -12.18
C THR A 279 24.31 -15.83 -11.72
N MET A 280 24.09 -16.55 -10.62
CA MET A 280 22.76 -16.71 -10.02
C MET A 280 22.16 -15.38 -9.55
N ALA A 281 22.97 -14.51 -8.93
CA ALA A 281 22.54 -13.18 -8.52
C ALA A 281 22.23 -12.27 -9.73
N GLU A 282 22.99 -12.36 -10.81
CA GLU A 282 22.76 -11.62 -12.05
C GLU A 282 21.49 -12.11 -12.76
N GLU A 283 21.24 -13.42 -12.79
CA GLU A 283 20.00 -13.98 -13.35
C GLU A 283 18.77 -13.62 -12.51
N GLY A 284 18.87 -13.64 -11.18
CA GLY A 284 17.81 -13.17 -10.30
C GLY A 284 17.44 -11.70 -10.52
N LYS A 285 18.45 -10.85 -10.78
CA LYS A 285 18.22 -9.43 -11.10
C LYS A 285 17.54 -9.20 -12.44
N LYS A 286 17.63 -10.12 -13.40
CA LYS A 286 16.96 -9.99 -14.69
C LYS A 286 15.44 -9.96 -14.56
N VAL A 287 14.87 -10.62 -13.53
CA VAL A 287 13.43 -10.58 -13.25
C VAL A 287 12.97 -9.17 -12.89
N PHE A 288 13.84 -8.35 -12.31
CA PHE A 288 13.54 -6.98 -11.88
C PHE A 288 14.01 -5.90 -12.87
N ASN A 289 14.87 -6.26 -13.82
CA ASN A 289 15.46 -5.34 -14.79
C ASN A 289 14.93 -5.53 -16.22
N GLY A 290 13.84 -6.30 -16.37
CA GLY A 290 13.20 -6.63 -17.65
C GLY A 290 12.57 -5.46 -18.39
#